data_e4b8b23d3e1e633e73e00a0582d2a610
#
_entry.id   e4b8b23d3e1e633e73e00a0582d2a610
#
_cell.length_a   1.000
_cell.length_b   1.000
_cell.length_c   1.000
_cell.angle_alpha   90.00
_cell.angle_beta   90.00
_cell.angle_gamma   90.00
#
_symmetry.space_group_name_H-M   'P 1'
#
loop_
_entity.id
_entity.type
_entity.pdbx_description
1 polymer ?
#
loop_
_entity_poly.entity_id
_entity_poly.type
_entity_poly.pdbx_seq_one_letter_code
_entity_poly.pdbx_strand_id
1 'polypeptide(L)'
;MQLFFPKLKNNPVAAIAAAFVVGAVLIALPFVVGQFGNAWVRALAFAALYVMLALGLNIVVGFAGLLDLGYIAFYAVGAYMYALLASPHLTSNFPAFAAMFPNGLHNSIWLVIPLGAGLAALFGVMLGAPVLKLRGDYLA
;
A
#
# COMPACT_ATOMS: atom_id res chain seq x y z
N MET A 1 1.60 3.66 23.03
CA MET A 1 3.03 3.44 22.77
C MET A 1 3.97 3.98 23.86
N GLN A 2 3.50 4.85 24.74
CA GLN A 2 4.31 5.42 25.84
C GLN A 2 4.54 4.48 27.06
N LEU A 3 3.77 3.40 27.19
CA LEU A 3 3.83 2.48 28.32
C LEU A 3 4.96 1.42 28.23
N PHE A 4 5.47 1.11 27.02
CA PHE A 4 6.43 0.03 26.84
C PHE A 4 7.91 0.45 26.86
N PHE A 5 8.23 1.74 26.58
CA PHE A 5 9.64 2.17 26.50
C PHE A 5 9.90 3.56 27.09
N PRO A 6 9.78 3.73 28.42
CA PRO A 6 10.01 5.04 29.05
C PRO A 6 11.47 5.52 29.01
N LYS A 7 12.44 4.61 28.82
CA LYS A 7 13.88 4.93 28.79
C LYS A 7 14.42 5.40 27.42
N LEU A 8 13.66 5.21 26.33
CA LEU A 8 14.11 5.54 24.98
C LEU A 8 14.02 7.04 24.67
N LYS A 9 13.22 7.80 25.43
CA LYS A 9 13.01 9.24 25.19
C LYS A 9 14.24 10.10 25.51
N ASN A 10 15.12 9.63 26.40
CA ASN A 10 16.29 10.42 26.85
C ASN A 10 17.61 10.08 26.13
N ASN A 11 17.64 9.03 25.30
CA ASN A 11 18.83 8.64 24.53
C ASN A 11 18.47 8.44 23.06
N PRO A 12 18.75 9.41 22.17
CA PRO A 12 18.46 9.28 20.75
C PRO A 12 19.19 8.08 20.11
N VAL A 13 20.38 7.76 20.60
CA VAL A 13 21.14 6.57 20.14
C VAL A 13 20.43 5.26 20.47
N ALA A 14 19.85 5.15 21.66
CA ALA A 14 19.10 3.95 22.05
C ALA A 14 17.80 3.80 21.25
N ALA A 15 17.14 4.91 20.89
CA ALA A 15 15.94 4.91 20.05
C ALA A 15 16.27 4.46 18.62
N ILE A 16 17.37 4.96 18.05
CA ILE A 16 17.86 4.55 16.72
C ILE A 16 18.25 3.06 16.73
N ALA A 17 19.00 2.62 17.75
CA ALA A 17 19.40 1.22 17.87
C ALA A 17 18.17 0.29 17.98
N ALA A 18 17.17 0.67 18.79
CA ALA A 18 15.93 -0.09 18.90
C ALA A 18 15.17 -0.17 17.56
N ALA A 19 15.11 0.95 16.81
CA ALA A 19 14.48 0.98 15.49
C ALA A 19 15.22 0.06 14.49
N PHE A 20 16.55 0.07 14.52
CA PHE A 20 17.36 -0.85 13.69
C PHE A 20 17.12 -2.33 14.05
N VAL A 21 17.07 -2.67 15.33
CA VAL A 21 16.81 -4.04 15.79
C VAL A 21 15.40 -4.48 15.34
N VAL A 22 14.38 -3.64 15.56
CA VAL A 22 13.02 -3.94 15.12
C VAL A 22 12.96 -4.09 13.59
N GLY A 23 13.61 -3.19 12.84
CA GLY A 23 13.70 -3.28 11.38
C GLY A 23 14.37 -4.57 10.91
N ALA A 24 15.49 -4.94 11.53
CA ALA A 24 16.20 -6.17 11.21
C ALA A 24 15.35 -7.43 11.51
N VAL A 25 14.64 -7.44 12.63
CA VAL A 25 13.72 -8.54 12.98
C VAL A 25 12.58 -8.63 11.96
N LEU A 26 11.97 -7.51 11.57
CA LEU A 26 10.90 -7.50 10.58
C LEU A 26 11.37 -7.99 9.19
N ILE A 27 12.60 -7.66 8.79
CA ILE A 27 13.20 -8.12 7.53
C ILE A 27 13.55 -9.61 7.60
N ALA A 28 14.06 -10.09 8.74
CA ALA A 28 14.41 -11.50 8.92
C ALA A 28 13.18 -12.42 9.05
N LEU A 29 12.06 -11.88 9.53
CA LEU A 29 10.86 -12.64 9.84
C LEU A 29 10.32 -13.47 8.66
N PRO A 30 10.19 -12.96 7.41
CA PRO A 30 9.73 -13.76 6.28
C PRO A 30 10.69 -14.90 5.91
N PHE A 31 12.00 -14.74 6.13
CA PHE A 31 12.99 -15.80 5.87
C PHE A 31 12.88 -16.93 6.89
N VAL A 32 12.69 -16.59 8.16
CA VAL A 32 12.49 -17.58 9.24
C VAL A 32 11.16 -18.31 9.04
N VAL A 33 10.09 -17.57 8.77
CA VAL A 33 8.76 -18.15 8.59
C VAL A 33 8.66 -18.96 7.30
N GLY A 34 9.44 -18.63 6.27
CA GLY A 34 9.58 -19.40 5.04
C GLY A 34 10.02 -20.84 5.26
N GLN A 35 10.76 -21.12 6.34
CA GLN A 35 11.16 -22.49 6.72
C GLN A 35 9.96 -23.36 7.10
N PHE A 36 8.88 -22.76 7.60
CA PHE A 36 7.65 -23.46 7.98
C PHE A 36 6.67 -23.65 6.84
N GLY A 37 6.96 -23.09 5.66
CA GLY A 37 6.18 -23.27 4.44
C GLY A 37 5.62 -21.98 3.84
N ASN A 38 5.34 -22.02 2.54
CA ASN A 38 4.87 -20.87 1.76
C ASN A 38 3.52 -20.30 2.23
N ALA A 39 2.69 -21.09 2.89
CA ALA A 39 1.40 -20.65 3.43
C ALA A 39 1.58 -19.56 4.50
N TRP A 40 2.58 -19.70 5.37
CA TRP A 40 2.90 -18.74 6.41
C TRP A 40 3.47 -17.43 5.86
N VAL A 41 4.31 -17.50 4.82
CA VAL A 41 4.83 -16.30 4.14
C VAL A 41 3.69 -15.52 3.50
N ARG A 42 2.72 -16.22 2.87
CA ARG A 42 1.52 -15.60 2.30
C ARG A 42 0.66 -14.93 3.38
N ALA A 43 0.44 -15.59 4.51
CA ALA A 43 -0.30 -15.03 5.64
C ALA A 43 0.36 -13.75 6.17
N LEU A 44 1.69 -13.74 6.31
CA LEU A 44 2.45 -12.54 6.70
C LEU A 44 2.35 -11.41 5.68
N ALA A 45 2.38 -11.71 4.38
CA ALA A 45 2.21 -10.71 3.33
C ALA A 45 0.83 -10.05 3.41
N PHE A 46 -0.23 -10.82 3.63
CA PHE A 46 -1.57 -10.27 3.86
C PHE A 46 -1.64 -9.45 5.15
N ALA A 47 -1.04 -9.93 6.25
CA ALA A 47 -0.98 -9.18 7.49
C ALA A 47 -0.27 -7.82 7.31
N ALA A 48 0.88 -7.79 6.64
CA ALA A 48 1.60 -6.56 6.33
C ALA A 48 0.75 -5.60 5.48
N LEU A 49 0.03 -6.12 4.49
CA LEU A 49 -0.88 -5.35 3.65
C LEU A 49 -2.00 -4.71 4.49
N TYR A 50 -2.65 -5.47 5.37
CA TYR A 50 -3.70 -4.93 6.25
C TYR A 50 -3.16 -3.89 7.23
N VAL A 51 -1.94 -4.06 7.73
CA VAL A 51 -1.27 -3.05 8.57
C VAL A 51 -1.05 -1.75 7.78
N MET A 52 -0.58 -1.83 6.53
CA MET A 52 -0.41 -0.65 5.66
C MET A 52 -1.75 0.05 5.40
N LEU A 53 -2.81 -0.72 5.11
CA LEU A 53 -4.16 -0.18 4.92
C LEU A 53 -4.67 0.51 6.20
N ALA A 54 -4.50 -0.12 7.36
CA ALA A 54 -4.91 0.44 8.64
C ALA A 54 -4.16 1.75 8.98
N LEU A 55 -2.86 1.82 8.69
CA LEU A 55 -2.06 3.02 8.85
C LEU A 55 -2.54 4.14 7.91
N GLY A 56 -2.82 3.81 6.64
CA GLY A 56 -3.39 4.76 5.69
C GLY A 56 -4.74 5.33 6.16
N LEU A 57 -5.63 4.46 6.62
CA LEU A 57 -6.91 4.88 7.18
C LEU A 57 -6.74 5.75 8.43
N ASN A 58 -5.81 5.40 9.31
CA ASN A 58 -5.54 6.18 10.52
C ASN A 58 -5.04 7.60 10.20
N ILE A 59 -4.28 7.77 9.11
CA ILE A 59 -3.86 9.10 8.64
C ILE A 59 -5.09 9.90 8.18
N VAL A 60 -5.96 9.31 7.37
CA VAL A 60 -7.15 9.98 6.84
C VAL A 60 -8.12 10.36 7.97
N VAL A 61 -8.43 9.42 8.85
CA VAL A 61 -9.34 9.66 9.99
C VAL A 61 -8.70 10.63 10.99
N GLY A 62 -7.41 10.47 11.29
CA GLY A 62 -6.70 11.27 12.30
C GLY A 62 -6.46 12.73 11.88
N PHE A 63 -6.10 12.97 10.62
CA PHE A 63 -5.80 14.32 10.13
C PHE A 63 -7.00 15.01 9.47
N ALA A 64 -7.76 14.29 8.65
CA ALA A 64 -8.90 14.87 7.94
C ALA A 64 -10.21 14.74 8.71
N GLY A 65 -10.27 13.88 9.73
CA GLY A 65 -11.49 13.61 10.50
C GLY A 65 -12.64 13.05 9.64
N LEU A 66 -12.31 12.48 8.49
CA LEU A 66 -13.25 11.91 7.53
C LEU A 66 -13.24 10.40 7.67
N LEU A 67 -14.41 9.81 7.83
CA LEU A 67 -14.59 8.36 7.74
C LEU A 67 -14.63 7.99 6.26
N ASP A 68 -13.48 7.63 5.72
CA ASP A 68 -13.37 7.14 4.34
C ASP A 68 -13.52 5.61 4.35
N LEU A 69 -14.72 5.14 4.03
CA LEU A 69 -15.00 3.71 3.83
C LEU A 69 -14.52 3.21 2.47
N GLY A 70 -14.18 4.12 1.56
CA GLY A 70 -13.75 3.82 0.19
C GLY A 70 -12.25 3.58 0.01
N TYR A 71 -11.42 3.70 1.06
CA TYR A 71 -9.96 3.58 0.95
C TYR A 71 -9.49 2.24 0.35
N ILE A 72 -10.27 1.16 0.52
CA ILE A 72 -10.01 -0.15 -0.09
C ILE A 72 -10.09 -0.09 -1.62
N ALA A 73 -10.87 0.84 -2.19
CA ALA A 73 -10.94 1.02 -3.64
C ALA A 73 -9.59 1.43 -4.25
N PHE A 74 -8.79 2.24 -3.54
CA PHE A 74 -7.45 2.63 -4.00
C PHE A 74 -6.49 1.43 -4.04
N TYR A 75 -6.62 0.51 -3.08
CA TYR A 75 -5.90 -0.76 -3.11
C TYR A 75 -6.30 -1.60 -4.34
N ALA A 76 -7.61 -1.70 -4.62
CA ALA A 76 -8.10 -2.43 -5.78
C ALA A 76 -7.57 -1.83 -7.09
N VAL A 77 -7.55 -0.50 -7.23
CA VAL A 77 -6.97 0.19 -8.41
C VAL A 77 -5.51 -0.23 -8.62
N GLY A 78 -4.68 -0.20 -7.56
CA GLY A 78 -3.29 -0.62 -7.63
C GLY A 78 -3.13 -2.09 -8.01
N ALA A 79 -3.93 -2.99 -7.42
CA ALA A 79 -3.90 -4.41 -7.70
C ALA A 79 -4.32 -4.72 -9.15
N TYR A 80 -5.37 -4.07 -9.67
CA TYR A 80 -5.79 -4.22 -11.05
C TYR A 80 -4.77 -3.67 -12.05
N MET A 81 -4.13 -2.52 -11.74
CA MET A 81 -3.05 -2.00 -12.57
C MET A 81 -1.88 -2.99 -12.67
N TYR A 82 -1.47 -3.57 -11.55
CA TYR A 82 -0.44 -4.61 -11.55
C TYR A 82 -0.88 -5.83 -12.37
N ALA A 83 -2.08 -6.33 -12.13
CA ALA A 83 -2.60 -7.50 -12.84
C ALA A 83 -2.66 -7.28 -14.36
N LEU A 84 -3.07 -6.10 -14.82
CA LEU A 84 -3.17 -5.78 -16.24
C LEU A 84 -1.80 -5.59 -16.90
N LEU A 85 -0.86 -4.91 -16.24
CA LEU A 85 0.44 -4.55 -16.82
C LEU A 85 1.50 -5.64 -16.67
N ALA A 86 1.41 -6.47 -15.64
CA ALA A 86 2.37 -7.55 -15.38
C ALA A 86 1.93 -8.90 -15.98
N SER A 87 0.66 -9.07 -16.33
CA SER A 87 0.13 -10.31 -16.89
C SER A 87 -0.16 -10.19 -18.38
N PRO A 88 -0.25 -11.32 -19.13
CA PRO A 88 -0.58 -11.33 -20.55
C PRO A 88 -2.07 -11.07 -20.84
N HIS A 89 -2.87 -10.68 -19.84
CA HIS A 89 -4.32 -10.50 -20.01
C HIS A 89 -4.67 -9.45 -21.08
N LEU A 90 -3.92 -8.35 -21.16
CA LEU A 90 -4.17 -7.32 -22.16
C LEU A 90 -3.87 -7.82 -23.58
N THR A 91 -2.79 -8.57 -23.76
CA THR A 91 -2.41 -9.10 -25.06
C THR A 91 -3.28 -10.27 -25.50
N SER A 92 -3.81 -11.07 -24.55
CA SER A 92 -4.70 -12.18 -24.88
C SER A 92 -6.12 -11.74 -25.26
N ASN A 93 -6.61 -10.64 -24.71
CA ASN A 93 -7.99 -10.17 -24.90
C ASN A 93 -8.12 -9.06 -25.96
N PHE A 94 -7.05 -8.35 -26.26
CA PHE A 94 -7.05 -7.23 -27.21
C PHE A 94 -6.02 -7.43 -28.32
N PRO A 95 -6.46 -7.76 -29.56
CA PRO A 95 -5.55 -8.00 -30.69
C PRO A 95 -4.66 -6.81 -31.04
N ALA A 96 -5.13 -5.58 -30.82
CA ALA A 96 -4.35 -4.37 -31.03
C ALA A 96 -3.13 -4.29 -30.10
N PHE A 97 -3.28 -4.70 -28.83
CA PHE A 97 -2.17 -4.79 -27.88
C PHE A 97 -1.23 -5.95 -28.20
N ALA A 98 -1.77 -7.09 -28.67
CA ALA A 98 -0.96 -8.23 -29.10
C ALA A 98 -0.07 -7.89 -30.31
N ALA A 99 -0.56 -7.06 -31.23
CA ALA A 99 0.22 -6.58 -32.38
C ALA A 99 1.36 -5.64 -31.99
N MET A 100 1.15 -4.80 -30.94
CA MET A 100 2.18 -3.87 -30.45
C MET A 100 3.18 -4.55 -29.50
N PHE A 101 2.76 -5.56 -28.75
CA PHE A 101 3.55 -6.26 -27.71
C PHE A 101 3.40 -7.78 -27.84
N PRO A 102 4.03 -8.42 -28.84
CA PRO A 102 3.87 -9.85 -29.13
C PRO A 102 4.26 -10.77 -27.96
N ASN A 103 5.22 -10.31 -27.15
CA ASN A 103 5.72 -11.08 -25.98
C ASN A 103 5.02 -10.74 -24.67
N GLY A 104 3.92 -9.96 -24.68
CA GLY A 104 3.27 -9.45 -23.50
C GLY A 104 3.93 -8.18 -22.95
N LEU A 105 3.23 -7.44 -22.11
CA LEU A 105 3.75 -6.20 -21.54
C LEU A 105 4.85 -6.43 -20.49
N HIS A 106 4.84 -7.56 -19.77
CA HIS A 106 5.84 -7.96 -18.75
C HIS A 106 6.59 -6.81 -18.08
N ASN A 107 5.85 -5.74 -17.74
CA ASN A 107 6.45 -4.55 -17.17
C ASN A 107 7.06 -4.82 -15.80
N SER A 108 8.25 -4.27 -15.58
CA SER A 108 8.91 -4.35 -14.28
C SER A 108 8.02 -3.75 -13.18
N ILE A 109 7.98 -4.40 -12.03
CA ILE A 109 7.27 -3.93 -10.84
C ILE A 109 7.64 -2.48 -10.47
N TRP A 110 8.89 -2.09 -10.70
CA TRP A 110 9.40 -0.75 -10.44
C TRP A 110 8.74 0.34 -11.29
N LEU A 111 8.21 -0.01 -12.46
CA LEU A 111 7.47 0.91 -13.33
C LEU A 111 5.98 0.88 -12.99
N VAL A 112 5.45 -0.29 -12.63
CA VAL A 112 4.02 -0.46 -12.32
C VAL A 112 3.65 0.22 -11.00
N ILE A 113 4.54 0.21 -9.99
CA ILE A 113 4.30 0.86 -8.70
C ILE A 113 4.03 2.37 -8.86
N PRO A 114 4.90 3.19 -9.49
CA PRO A 114 4.64 4.62 -9.64
C PRO A 114 3.43 4.92 -10.52
N LEU A 115 3.16 4.10 -11.56
CA LEU A 115 1.95 4.24 -12.38
C LEU A 115 0.68 3.96 -11.58
N GLY A 116 0.66 2.87 -10.82
CA GLY A 116 -0.46 2.52 -9.96
C GLY A 116 -0.70 3.56 -8.87
N ALA A 117 0.37 4.07 -8.24
CA ALA A 117 0.29 5.14 -7.26
C ALA A 117 -0.23 6.45 -7.88
N GLY A 118 0.23 6.82 -9.08
CA GLY A 118 -0.23 8.00 -9.80
C GLY A 118 -1.72 7.91 -10.16
N LEU A 119 -2.17 6.75 -10.64
CA LEU A 119 -3.57 6.52 -10.95
C LEU A 119 -4.45 6.56 -9.68
N ALA A 120 -4.03 5.90 -8.61
CA ALA A 120 -4.72 5.94 -7.33
C ALA A 120 -4.81 7.37 -6.77
N ALA A 121 -3.74 8.15 -6.88
CA ALA A 121 -3.71 9.55 -6.48
C ALA A 121 -4.69 10.40 -7.31
N LEU A 122 -4.76 10.18 -8.63
CA LEU A 122 -5.68 10.87 -9.51
C LEU A 122 -7.14 10.61 -9.12
N PHE A 123 -7.51 9.35 -8.90
CA PHE A 123 -8.84 8.99 -8.39
C PHE A 123 -9.08 9.58 -6.99
N GLY A 124 -8.07 9.58 -6.11
CA GLY A 124 -8.15 10.21 -4.79
C GLY A 124 -8.47 11.70 -4.86
N VAL A 125 -7.81 12.44 -5.76
CA VAL A 125 -8.10 13.86 -5.98
C VAL A 125 -9.49 14.06 -6.58
N MET A 126 -9.89 13.26 -7.57
CA MET A 126 -11.19 13.37 -8.21
C MET A 126 -12.34 13.13 -7.23
N LEU A 127 -12.20 12.17 -6.32
CA LEU A 127 -13.22 11.84 -5.32
C LEU A 127 -13.13 12.75 -4.09
N GLY A 128 -11.92 13.09 -3.67
CA GLY A 128 -11.69 13.92 -2.48
C GLY A 128 -12.06 15.39 -2.66
N ALA A 129 -11.81 15.96 -3.84
CA ALA A 129 -12.09 17.36 -4.12
C ALA A 129 -13.57 17.75 -3.89
N PRO A 130 -14.59 17.01 -4.43
CA PRO A 130 -15.97 17.32 -4.16
C PRO A 130 -16.36 17.08 -2.69
N VAL A 131 -15.85 16.04 -2.05
CA VAL A 131 -16.15 15.71 -0.65
C VAL A 131 -15.63 16.79 0.30
N LEU A 132 -14.43 17.30 0.08
CA LEU A 132 -13.85 18.38 0.89
C LEU A 132 -14.62 19.71 0.71
N LYS A 133 -15.16 19.96 -0.48
CA LYS A 133 -15.94 21.17 -0.76
C LYS A 133 -17.33 21.14 -0.08
N LEU A 134 -17.95 19.97 0.01
CA LEU A 134 -19.27 19.81 0.65
C LEU A 134 -19.23 20.01 2.18
N ARG A 135 -18.08 19.78 2.81
CA ARG A 135 -17.94 19.91 4.27
C ARG A 135 -18.01 21.36 4.76
N GLY A 136 -17.65 22.33 3.91
CA GLY A 136 -17.74 23.75 4.23
C GLY A 136 -19.17 24.27 4.31
N ASP A 137 -20.09 23.74 3.51
CA ASP A 137 -21.48 24.20 3.41
C ASP A 137 -22.41 23.54 4.44
N TYR A 138 -22.02 22.41 5.05
CA TYR A 138 -22.86 21.70 6.04
C TYR A 138 -22.67 22.18 7.48
N LEU A 139 -21.68 23.04 7.74
CA LEU A 139 -21.36 23.59 9.06
C LEU A 139 -21.69 25.09 9.21
N ALA A 140 -22.25 25.70 8.19
CA ALA A 140 -22.84 27.03 8.21
C ALA A 140 -24.35 26.96 8.30
#